data_cebddc99d206806b847c27cc7e37448a
#
_entry.id   cebddc99d206806b847c27cc7e37448a
#
_cell.length_a   1.000
_cell.length_b   1.000
_cell.length_c   1.000
_cell.angle_alpha   90.00
_cell.angle_beta   90.00
_cell.angle_gamma   90.00
#
_symmetry.space_group_name_H-M   'P 1'
#
loop_
_entity.id
_entity.type
_entity.pdbx_description
1 polymer ?
#
loop_
_entity_poly.entity_id
_entity_poly.type
_entity_poly.pdbx_seq_one_letter_code
_entity_poly.pdbx_strand_id
1 'polypeptide(L)'
;QGSNPYWRDVGTVDSYFQANMELRSALPAINLYNRSWPIRSAQRNYPPVRFVRHAGYSAADVEDSLICEGSIISSAALYQTMLGYDCFVHAGATLTGSILLSGCDIGSGATLDKVLMDKNCTVAPGASIGQDPEEDRQRFPFITPSGIVVLPKGTHVPVDGPVQFSFDMVELMCKDPSTRDQMAMFEGRYGVSNRGRHSHESAGPRYEQFG
;
A
#
# COMPACT_ATOMS: atom_id res chain seq x y z
N GLN A 1 0.41 22.81 -31.70
CA GLN A 1 -0.47 22.86 -30.51
C GLN A 1 0.43 22.89 -29.30
N GLY A 2 0.55 24.06 -28.62
CA GLY A 2 1.35 24.17 -27.41
C GLY A 2 0.74 23.34 -26.30
N SER A 3 1.47 22.33 -25.83
CA SER A 3 1.08 21.59 -24.65
C SER A 3 1.12 22.53 -23.45
N ASN A 4 0.00 22.71 -22.75
CA ASN A 4 0.00 23.38 -21.46
C ASN A 4 1.05 22.70 -20.58
N PRO A 5 1.98 23.44 -19.96
CA PRO A 5 2.94 22.84 -19.04
C PRO A 5 2.18 22.19 -17.90
N TYR A 6 2.45 20.91 -17.66
CA TYR A 6 1.85 20.20 -16.52
C TYR A 6 2.59 20.61 -15.26
N TRP A 7 1.87 21.14 -14.30
CA TRP A 7 2.33 21.38 -12.94
C TRP A 7 1.22 21.02 -11.97
N ARG A 8 1.55 20.34 -10.89
CA ARG A 8 0.61 19.99 -9.84
C ARG A 8 1.27 20.05 -8.48
N ASP A 9 0.63 20.73 -7.54
CA ASP A 9 1.02 20.71 -6.13
C ASP A 9 0.58 19.37 -5.49
N VAL A 10 1.51 18.72 -4.78
CA VAL A 10 1.30 17.48 -4.02
C VAL A 10 1.61 17.69 -2.53
N GLY A 11 1.40 18.89 -2.02
CA GLY A 11 1.68 19.30 -0.64
C GLY A 11 0.80 18.62 0.42
N THR A 12 -0.26 17.90 0.04
CA THR A 12 -1.08 17.10 0.96
C THR A 12 -1.13 15.65 0.51
N VAL A 13 -1.44 14.73 1.45
CA VAL A 13 -1.62 13.31 1.11
C VAL A 13 -2.73 13.11 0.10
N ASP A 14 -3.83 13.86 0.23
CA ASP A 14 -4.95 13.80 -0.73
C ASP A 14 -4.52 14.22 -2.14
N SER A 15 -3.77 15.32 -2.27
CA SER A 15 -3.29 15.77 -3.57
C SER A 15 -2.26 14.83 -4.18
N TYR A 16 -1.36 14.25 -3.35
CA TYR A 16 -0.44 13.20 -3.75
C TYR A 16 -1.18 11.95 -4.26
N PHE A 17 -2.17 11.49 -3.50
CA PHE A 17 -2.99 10.34 -3.85
C PHE A 17 -3.70 10.55 -5.19
N GLN A 18 -4.39 11.69 -5.33
CA GLN A 18 -5.06 12.05 -6.56
C GLN A 18 -4.12 12.14 -7.78
N ALA A 19 -2.94 12.77 -7.62
CA ALA A 19 -1.96 12.89 -8.69
C ALA A 19 -1.49 11.52 -9.20
N ASN A 20 -1.28 10.57 -8.29
CA ASN A 20 -0.95 9.19 -8.65
C ASN A 20 -2.13 8.49 -9.34
N MET A 21 -3.34 8.60 -8.79
CA MET A 21 -4.52 7.95 -9.35
C MET A 21 -4.86 8.44 -10.76
N GLU A 22 -4.51 9.66 -11.11
CA GLU A 22 -4.68 10.20 -12.47
C GLU A 22 -3.78 9.52 -13.50
N LEU A 23 -2.60 9.00 -13.10
CA LEU A 23 -1.67 8.33 -14.03
C LEU A 23 -2.25 7.06 -14.65
N ARG A 24 -3.23 6.43 -13.99
CA ARG A 24 -3.91 5.23 -14.48
C ARG A 24 -5.06 5.51 -15.46
N SER A 25 -5.47 6.78 -15.60
CA SER A 25 -6.59 7.15 -16.49
C SER A 25 -6.25 6.83 -17.96
N ALA A 26 -7.27 6.64 -18.78
CA ALA A 26 -7.10 6.36 -20.21
C ALA A 26 -6.38 7.50 -20.96
N LEU A 27 -6.53 8.74 -20.50
CA LEU A 27 -5.87 9.92 -21.06
C LEU A 27 -5.23 10.73 -19.92
N PRO A 28 -4.12 10.24 -19.35
CA PRO A 28 -3.47 10.93 -18.24
C PRO A 28 -2.79 12.22 -18.69
N ALA A 29 -2.80 13.24 -17.83
CA ALA A 29 -2.09 14.50 -18.12
C ALA A 29 -0.58 14.31 -18.32
N ILE A 30 0.01 13.32 -17.60
CA ILE A 30 1.36 12.82 -17.83
C ILE A 30 1.26 11.40 -18.38
N ASN A 31 1.78 11.18 -19.58
CA ASN A 31 1.83 9.85 -20.17
C ASN A 31 3.18 9.17 -19.85
N LEU A 32 3.16 8.18 -18.95
CA LEU A 32 4.33 7.39 -18.57
C LEU A 32 4.92 6.58 -19.74
N TYR A 33 4.11 6.31 -20.77
CA TYR A 33 4.50 5.53 -21.97
C TYR A 33 5.00 6.42 -23.11
N ASN A 34 5.24 7.70 -22.89
CA ASN A 34 5.76 8.61 -23.90
C ASN A 34 7.24 8.30 -24.20
N ARG A 35 7.49 7.67 -25.34
CA ARG A 35 8.85 7.29 -25.79
C ARG A 35 9.70 8.46 -26.24
N SER A 36 9.09 9.57 -26.66
CA SER A 36 9.82 10.76 -27.10
C SER A 36 10.32 11.61 -25.93
N TRP A 37 9.72 11.44 -24.75
CA TRP A 37 10.14 12.11 -23.52
C TRP A 37 9.99 11.15 -22.31
N PRO A 38 10.89 10.17 -22.17
CA PRO A 38 10.77 9.16 -21.15
C PRO A 38 11.07 9.74 -19.76
N ILE A 39 10.19 9.43 -18.82
CA ILE A 39 10.43 9.71 -17.40
C ILE A 39 11.38 8.63 -16.88
N ARG A 40 12.57 9.04 -16.45
CA ARG A 40 13.60 8.13 -15.93
C ARG A 40 13.51 8.03 -14.41
N SER A 41 13.52 6.81 -13.89
CA SER A 41 13.60 6.50 -12.47
C SER A 41 14.69 5.47 -12.21
N ALA A 42 14.91 5.10 -10.94
CA ALA A 42 15.84 4.04 -10.59
C ALA A 42 15.40 2.72 -11.27
N GLN A 43 16.26 2.17 -12.12
CA GLN A 43 16.04 0.86 -12.71
C GLN A 43 16.39 -0.22 -11.69
N ARG A 44 15.47 -1.15 -11.47
CA ARG A 44 15.66 -2.32 -10.61
C ARG A 44 15.46 -3.57 -11.46
N ASN A 45 16.26 -4.59 -11.22
CA ASN A 45 16.16 -5.87 -11.92
C ASN A 45 15.09 -6.74 -11.24
N TYR A 46 13.83 -6.39 -11.43
CA TYR A 46 12.72 -7.24 -11.00
C TYR A 46 12.25 -8.13 -12.16
N PRO A 47 11.72 -9.33 -11.86
CA PRO A 47 11.07 -10.16 -12.88
C PRO A 47 9.76 -9.51 -13.35
N PRO A 48 9.21 -9.91 -14.49
CA PRO A 48 7.91 -9.45 -14.94
C PRO A 48 6.80 -9.68 -13.90
N VAL A 49 5.72 -8.90 -13.98
CA VAL A 49 4.50 -9.14 -13.20
C VAL A 49 3.96 -10.54 -13.53
N ARG A 50 3.58 -11.27 -12.48
CA ARG A 50 3.05 -12.63 -12.62
C ARG A 50 1.61 -12.69 -12.12
N PHE A 51 0.72 -13.19 -13.00
CA PHE A 51 -0.66 -13.53 -12.65
C PHE A 51 -0.76 -15.04 -12.46
N VAL A 52 -1.28 -15.47 -11.30
CA VAL A 52 -1.41 -16.89 -10.94
C VAL A 52 -2.87 -17.20 -10.65
N ARG A 53 -3.37 -18.31 -11.17
CA ARG A 53 -4.66 -18.83 -10.78
C ARG A 53 -4.47 -19.83 -9.65
N HIS A 54 -5.00 -19.50 -8.48
CA HIS A 54 -5.00 -20.40 -7.34
C HIS A 54 -6.16 -21.42 -7.44
N ALA A 55 -5.89 -22.66 -7.06
CA ALA A 55 -6.92 -23.72 -7.07
C ALA A 55 -8.12 -23.32 -6.21
N GLY A 56 -9.33 -23.49 -6.75
CA GLY A 56 -10.56 -23.12 -6.06
C GLY A 56 -10.98 -21.65 -6.19
N TYR A 57 -10.19 -20.81 -6.84
CA TYR A 57 -10.50 -19.41 -7.08
C TYR A 57 -10.66 -19.08 -8.57
N SER A 58 -11.34 -17.99 -8.86
CA SER A 58 -11.41 -17.40 -10.20
C SER A 58 -10.01 -16.92 -10.64
N ALA A 59 -9.83 -16.65 -11.93
CA ALA A 59 -8.66 -15.92 -12.41
C ALA A 59 -8.59 -14.53 -11.75
N ALA A 60 -7.40 -13.93 -11.73
CA ALA A 60 -7.26 -12.55 -11.30
C ALA A 60 -8.11 -11.63 -12.19
N ASP A 61 -8.78 -10.67 -11.59
CA ASP A 61 -9.59 -9.64 -12.24
C ASP A 61 -8.93 -8.28 -12.01
N VAL A 62 -8.45 -7.64 -13.08
CA VAL A 62 -7.66 -6.41 -12.99
C VAL A 62 -8.21 -5.38 -13.97
N GLU A 63 -8.71 -4.27 -13.42
CA GLU A 63 -9.29 -3.19 -14.20
C GLU A 63 -8.69 -1.84 -13.79
N ASP A 64 -8.41 -0.97 -14.75
CA ASP A 64 -7.90 0.40 -14.57
C ASP A 64 -6.74 0.50 -13.57
N SER A 65 -5.79 -0.42 -13.60
CA SER A 65 -4.73 -0.53 -12.59
C SER A 65 -3.34 -0.44 -13.21
N LEU A 66 -2.39 0.09 -12.43
CA LEU A 66 -0.96 0.11 -12.78
C LEU A 66 -0.19 -0.80 -11.84
N ILE A 67 0.56 -1.76 -12.38
CA ILE A 67 1.28 -2.75 -11.60
C ILE A 67 2.75 -2.75 -12.01
N CYS A 68 3.65 -2.52 -11.05
CA CYS A 68 5.09 -2.56 -11.30
C CYS A 68 5.65 -3.98 -11.27
N GLU A 69 6.83 -4.13 -11.87
CA GLU A 69 7.59 -5.37 -11.97
C GLU A 69 7.84 -6.06 -10.61
N GLY A 70 8.05 -7.36 -10.61
CA GLY A 70 8.26 -8.18 -9.41
C GLY A 70 6.97 -8.57 -8.70
N SER A 71 5.84 -7.95 -9.02
CA SER A 71 4.60 -8.20 -8.30
C SER A 71 3.93 -9.51 -8.74
N ILE A 72 3.31 -10.21 -7.78
CA ILE A 72 2.55 -11.45 -8.00
C ILE A 72 1.11 -11.23 -7.58
N ILE A 73 0.17 -11.46 -8.50
CA ILE A 73 -1.27 -11.39 -8.25
C ILE A 73 -1.85 -12.78 -8.38
N SER A 74 -2.30 -13.35 -7.26
CA SER A 74 -2.84 -14.70 -7.18
C SER A 74 -4.35 -14.68 -7.03
N SER A 75 -5.11 -14.88 -8.11
CA SER A 75 -6.59 -14.96 -8.06
C SER A 75 -7.24 -13.83 -7.22
N ALA A 76 -6.77 -12.61 -7.38
CA ALA A 76 -7.24 -11.43 -6.65
C ALA A 76 -7.94 -10.45 -7.59
N ALA A 77 -8.76 -9.57 -7.04
CA ALA A 77 -9.43 -8.48 -7.76
C ALA A 77 -8.76 -7.13 -7.46
N LEU A 78 -8.37 -6.42 -8.51
CA LEU A 78 -7.73 -5.11 -8.41
C LEU A 78 -8.47 -4.11 -9.30
N TYR A 79 -9.14 -3.17 -8.68
CA TYR A 79 -9.88 -2.13 -9.37
C TYR A 79 -9.30 -0.75 -9.03
N GLN A 80 -8.92 0.00 -10.06
CA GLN A 80 -8.40 1.35 -9.87
C GLN A 80 -7.24 1.41 -8.88
N THR A 81 -6.32 0.44 -8.95
CA THR A 81 -5.26 0.24 -7.96
C THR A 81 -3.89 0.44 -8.58
N MET A 82 -2.96 0.96 -7.78
CA MET A 82 -1.55 1.07 -8.16
C MET A 82 -0.70 0.20 -7.24
N LEU A 83 0.07 -0.72 -7.81
CA LEU A 83 1.04 -1.54 -7.09
C LEU A 83 2.47 -1.13 -7.45
N GLY A 84 3.26 -0.84 -6.44
CA GLY A 84 4.70 -0.68 -6.54
C GLY A 84 5.41 -2.00 -6.89
N TYR A 85 6.73 -1.99 -6.83
CA TYR A 85 7.54 -3.16 -7.13
C TYR A 85 7.40 -4.24 -6.05
N ASP A 86 7.52 -5.51 -6.45
CA ASP A 86 7.65 -6.65 -5.53
C ASP A 86 6.49 -6.76 -4.50
N CYS A 87 5.28 -6.49 -4.95
CA CYS A 87 4.07 -6.67 -4.14
C CYS A 87 3.49 -8.07 -4.35
N PHE A 88 2.93 -8.65 -3.28
CA PHE A 88 2.20 -9.89 -3.36
C PHE A 88 0.74 -9.69 -2.93
N VAL A 89 -0.19 -10.07 -3.80
CA VAL A 89 -1.63 -10.06 -3.52
C VAL A 89 -2.15 -11.49 -3.62
N HIS A 90 -2.54 -12.02 -2.46
CA HIS A 90 -2.98 -13.41 -2.32
C HIS A 90 -4.44 -13.63 -2.76
N ALA A 91 -4.80 -14.93 -2.87
CA ALA A 91 -6.06 -15.36 -3.44
C ALA A 91 -7.29 -14.82 -2.70
N GLY A 92 -8.26 -14.35 -3.48
CA GLY A 92 -9.51 -13.81 -2.94
C GLY A 92 -9.40 -12.39 -2.36
N ALA A 93 -8.21 -11.78 -2.36
CA ALA A 93 -8.08 -10.39 -1.93
C ALA A 93 -8.74 -9.45 -2.95
N THR A 94 -9.30 -8.35 -2.47
CA THR A 94 -9.93 -7.30 -3.28
C THR A 94 -9.36 -5.94 -2.91
N LEU A 95 -8.81 -5.25 -3.89
CA LEU A 95 -8.24 -3.92 -3.74
C LEU A 95 -8.98 -2.94 -4.64
N THR A 96 -9.52 -1.87 -4.06
CA THR A 96 -10.24 -0.83 -4.79
C THR A 96 -9.63 0.53 -4.49
N GLY A 97 -9.42 1.36 -5.52
CA GLY A 97 -9.02 2.74 -5.37
C GLY A 97 -7.81 2.94 -4.45
N SER A 98 -6.84 2.03 -4.48
CA SER A 98 -5.75 1.99 -3.50
C SER A 98 -4.37 2.13 -4.14
N ILE A 99 -3.41 2.65 -3.37
CA ILE A 99 -2.01 2.80 -3.79
C ILE A 99 -1.14 2.06 -2.79
N LEU A 100 -0.42 1.05 -3.25
CA LEU A 100 0.52 0.28 -2.47
C LEU A 100 1.94 0.52 -3.01
N LEU A 101 2.83 1.00 -2.17
CA LEU A 101 4.24 1.12 -2.53
C LEU A 101 4.94 -0.25 -2.46
N SER A 102 6.24 -0.28 -2.76
CA SER A 102 6.96 -1.53 -3.00
C SER A 102 7.01 -2.48 -1.78
N GLY A 103 6.98 -3.79 -2.05
CA GLY A 103 7.21 -4.83 -1.04
C GLY A 103 6.03 -5.12 -0.13
N CYS A 104 4.82 -4.68 -0.49
CA CYS A 104 3.62 -4.96 0.30
C CYS A 104 3.13 -6.39 0.06
N ASP A 105 2.58 -7.00 1.14
CA ASP A 105 2.05 -8.36 1.13
C ASP A 105 0.61 -8.36 1.65
N ILE A 106 -0.34 -8.69 0.78
CA ILE A 106 -1.78 -8.63 1.06
C ILE A 106 -2.33 -10.03 1.18
N GLY A 107 -2.71 -10.41 2.40
CA GLY A 107 -3.20 -11.74 2.73
C GLY A 107 -4.47 -12.15 1.99
N SER A 108 -4.69 -13.45 1.92
CA SER A 108 -5.84 -14.04 1.21
C SER A 108 -7.18 -13.51 1.76
N GLY A 109 -8.08 -13.13 0.86
CA GLY A 109 -9.41 -12.62 1.23
C GLY A 109 -9.41 -11.25 1.91
N ALA A 110 -8.29 -10.57 2.00
CA ALA A 110 -8.24 -9.20 2.53
C ALA A 110 -8.96 -8.21 1.59
N THR A 111 -9.57 -7.18 2.18
CA THR A 111 -10.29 -6.14 1.43
C THR A 111 -9.74 -4.76 1.76
N LEU A 112 -9.30 -4.04 0.73
CA LEU A 112 -8.75 -2.69 0.84
C LEU A 112 -9.55 -1.73 -0.05
N ASP A 113 -10.02 -0.62 0.54
CA ASP A 113 -10.66 0.47 -0.21
C ASP A 113 -10.08 1.82 0.21
N LYS A 114 -9.65 2.63 -0.76
CA LYS A 114 -9.03 3.94 -0.54
C LYS A 114 -7.86 3.93 0.46
N VAL A 115 -6.92 3.02 0.26
CA VAL A 115 -5.74 2.87 1.12
C VAL A 115 -4.51 3.41 0.42
N LEU A 116 -3.72 4.22 1.12
CA LEU A 116 -2.36 4.56 0.74
C LEU A 116 -1.39 3.82 1.67
N MET A 117 -0.70 2.85 1.14
CA MET A 117 0.19 1.96 1.88
C MET A 117 1.65 2.22 1.48
N ASP A 118 2.48 2.59 2.44
CA ASP A 118 3.93 2.74 2.21
C ASP A 118 4.59 1.35 2.11
N LYS A 119 5.92 1.33 1.95
CA LYS A 119 6.71 0.14 1.62
C LYS A 119 6.69 -0.92 2.72
N ASN A 120 6.78 -2.18 2.31
CA ASN A 120 6.95 -3.34 3.20
C ASN A 120 5.85 -3.48 4.26
N CYS A 121 4.64 -3.03 3.94
CA CYS A 121 3.48 -3.27 4.79
C CYS A 121 2.90 -4.65 4.53
N THR A 122 2.28 -5.22 5.55
CA THR A 122 1.62 -6.53 5.46
C THR A 122 0.20 -6.46 6.00
N VAL A 123 -0.71 -7.13 5.33
CA VAL A 123 -2.12 -7.23 5.73
C VAL A 123 -2.46 -8.70 5.95
N ALA A 124 -2.97 -9.03 7.13
CA ALA A 124 -3.34 -10.40 7.47
C ALA A 124 -4.47 -10.93 6.56
N PRO A 125 -4.53 -12.26 6.33
CA PRO A 125 -5.64 -12.86 5.60
C PRO A 125 -7.00 -12.51 6.20
N GLY A 126 -7.94 -12.05 5.36
CA GLY A 126 -9.29 -11.66 5.77
C GLY A 126 -9.42 -10.30 6.45
N ALA A 127 -8.33 -9.57 6.64
CA ALA A 127 -8.41 -8.23 7.21
C ALA A 127 -9.09 -7.23 6.25
N SER A 128 -9.81 -6.27 6.82
CA SER A 128 -10.55 -5.24 6.09
C SER A 128 -10.03 -3.85 6.45
N ILE A 129 -9.87 -2.98 5.44
CA ILE A 129 -9.39 -1.61 5.57
C ILE A 129 -10.20 -0.72 4.62
N GLY A 130 -10.74 0.39 5.13
CA GLY A 130 -11.47 1.37 4.33
C GLY A 130 -12.93 1.02 4.05
N GLN A 131 -13.46 -0.05 4.68
CA GLN A 131 -14.84 -0.49 4.49
C GLN A 131 -15.81 0.19 5.46
N ASP A 132 -15.40 0.39 6.70
CA ASP A 132 -16.18 1.04 7.74
C ASP A 132 -15.42 2.25 8.31
N PRO A 133 -15.85 3.50 8.00
CA PRO A 133 -15.15 4.70 8.48
C PRO A 133 -15.10 4.84 10.00
N GLU A 134 -16.05 4.28 10.73
CA GLU A 134 -16.06 4.36 12.20
C GLU A 134 -15.07 3.37 12.81
N GLU A 135 -15.02 2.15 12.31
CA GLU A 135 -14.02 1.16 12.69
C GLU A 135 -12.62 1.64 12.31
N ASP A 136 -12.45 2.15 11.10
CA ASP A 136 -11.16 2.64 10.60
C ASP A 136 -10.60 3.77 11.48
N ARG A 137 -11.44 4.73 11.95
CA ARG A 137 -11.01 5.79 12.88
C ARG A 137 -10.54 5.24 14.23
N GLN A 138 -11.03 4.09 14.64
CA GLN A 138 -10.60 3.44 15.88
C GLN A 138 -9.29 2.68 15.70
N ARG A 139 -9.05 2.11 14.50
CA ARG A 139 -7.91 1.25 14.20
C ARG A 139 -6.72 1.99 13.62
N PHE A 140 -6.97 2.99 12.78
CA PHE A 140 -5.91 3.67 12.03
C PHE A 140 -5.76 5.13 12.47
N PRO A 141 -4.53 5.54 12.88
CA PRO A 141 -4.28 6.91 13.36
C PRO A 141 -4.24 7.94 12.23
N PHE A 142 -3.96 7.50 11.01
CA PHE A 142 -3.77 8.38 9.86
C PHE A 142 -4.87 8.13 8.83
N ILE A 143 -5.91 8.95 8.88
CA ILE A 143 -6.97 9.01 7.87
C ILE A 143 -7.09 10.45 7.39
N THR A 144 -7.04 10.64 6.07
CA THR A 144 -7.15 11.99 5.49
C THR A 144 -8.59 12.52 5.57
N PRO A 145 -8.78 13.84 5.37
CA PRO A 145 -10.14 14.42 5.30
C PRO A 145 -11.03 13.79 4.24
N SER A 146 -10.47 13.26 3.14
CA SER A 146 -11.22 12.55 2.10
C SER A 146 -11.46 11.07 2.40
N GLY A 147 -11.01 10.57 3.57
CA GLY A 147 -11.23 9.20 4.01
C GLY A 147 -10.18 8.20 3.52
N ILE A 148 -9.03 8.64 3.04
CA ILE A 148 -7.93 7.74 2.67
C ILE A 148 -7.24 7.25 3.93
N VAL A 149 -7.19 5.94 4.12
CA VAL A 149 -6.42 5.31 5.20
C VAL A 149 -4.94 5.27 4.81
N VAL A 150 -4.07 5.84 5.64
CA VAL A 150 -2.63 5.92 5.37
C VAL A 150 -1.87 4.98 6.29
N LEU A 151 -1.14 4.05 5.71
CA LEU A 151 -0.32 3.08 6.43
C LEU A 151 1.17 3.37 6.22
N PRO A 152 1.89 3.77 7.28
CA PRO A 152 3.32 4.01 7.23
C PRO A 152 4.12 2.75 6.90
N LYS A 153 5.36 2.93 6.45
CA LYS A 153 6.28 1.85 6.10
C LYS A 153 6.40 0.78 7.19
N GLY A 154 6.33 -0.48 6.77
CA GLY A 154 6.51 -1.64 7.65
C GLY A 154 5.35 -1.89 8.61
N THR A 155 4.19 -1.27 8.37
CA THR A 155 2.98 -1.53 9.15
C THR A 155 2.47 -2.95 8.91
N HIS A 156 2.10 -3.62 10.00
CA HIS A 156 1.35 -4.89 9.95
C HIS A 156 -0.08 -4.67 10.42
N VAL A 157 -1.04 -5.01 9.56
CA VAL A 157 -2.48 -4.91 9.85
C VAL A 157 -3.03 -6.31 10.15
N PRO A 158 -3.39 -6.62 11.41
CA PRO A 158 -4.03 -7.89 11.77
C PRO A 158 -5.51 -7.88 11.36
N VAL A 159 -6.18 -9.04 11.40
CA VAL A 159 -7.64 -9.14 11.19
C VAL A 159 -8.37 -8.32 12.24
N ASP A 160 -8.04 -8.56 13.50
CA ASP A 160 -8.62 -7.89 14.66
C ASP A 160 -7.52 -7.29 15.56
N GLY A 161 -7.89 -6.28 16.32
CA GLY A 161 -7.00 -5.67 17.30
C GLY A 161 -6.08 -4.56 16.74
N PRO A 162 -5.07 -4.17 17.52
CA PRO A 162 -4.27 -3.01 17.19
C PRO A 162 -3.32 -3.23 16.01
N VAL A 163 -3.23 -2.22 15.17
CA VAL A 163 -2.28 -2.18 14.06
C VAL A 163 -0.85 -2.04 14.62
N GLN A 164 0.06 -2.80 14.04
CA GLN A 164 1.47 -2.82 14.47
C GLN A 164 2.31 -1.96 13.52
N PHE A 165 3.04 -1.00 14.07
CA PHE A 165 3.92 -0.10 13.32
C PHE A 165 5.37 -0.55 13.46
N SER A 166 6.19 -0.29 12.42
CA SER A 166 7.62 -0.57 12.49
C SER A 166 8.29 0.31 13.56
N PHE A 167 9.35 -0.23 14.18
CA PHE A 167 10.13 0.47 15.20
C PHE A 167 10.66 1.83 14.70
N ASP A 168 11.11 1.90 13.44
CA ASP A 168 11.61 3.15 12.82
C ASP A 168 10.57 4.26 12.82
N MET A 169 9.29 3.94 12.61
CA MET A 169 8.20 4.92 12.64
C MET A 169 7.92 5.41 14.04
N VAL A 170 7.91 4.50 15.02
CA VAL A 170 7.73 4.86 16.43
C VAL A 170 8.85 5.79 16.88
N GLU A 171 10.11 5.48 16.53
CA GLU A 171 11.26 6.30 16.87
C GLU A 171 11.20 7.71 16.20
N LEU A 172 10.78 7.78 14.93
CA LEU A 172 10.63 9.03 14.21
C LEU A 172 9.55 9.91 14.84
N MET A 173 8.40 9.35 15.21
CA MET A 173 7.32 10.06 15.87
C MET A 173 7.73 10.53 17.27
N CYS A 174 8.55 9.76 18.00
CA CYS A 174 9.07 10.16 19.31
C CYS A 174 10.05 11.34 19.24
N LYS A 175 10.74 11.54 18.13
CA LYS A 175 11.71 12.62 17.94
C LYS A 175 11.10 13.96 17.58
N ASP A 176 9.88 13.99 17.04
CA ASP A 176 9.19 15.22 16.68
C ASP A 176 8.33 15.73 17.84
N PRO A 177 8.66 16.91 18.41
CA PRO A 177 7.88 17.49 19.50
C PRO A 177 6.41 17.75 19.18
N SER A 178 6.07 17.99 17.89
CA SER A 178 4.70 18.25 17.43
C SER A 178 3.82 16.98 17.43
N THR A 179 4.43 15.81 17.45
CA THR A 179 3.73 14.53 17.46
C THR A 179 3.64 13.89 18.86
N ARG A 180 4.27 14.48 19.87
CA ARG A 180 4.30 13.94 21.25
C ARG A 180 2.91 13.72 21.86
N ASP A 181 2.00 14.67 21.65
CA ASP A 181 0.63 14.54 22.18
C ASP A 181 -0.15 13.45 21.43
N GLN A 182 0.12 13.30 20.13
CA GLN A 182 -0.42 12.20 19.33
C GLN A 182 0.17 10.85 19.78
N MET A 183 1.46 10.81 20.15
CA MET A 183 2.10 9.61 20.70
C MET A 183 1.53 9.18 22.06
N ALA A 184 1.22 10.11 22.97
CA ALA A 184 0.60 9.77 24.24
C ALA A 184 -0.79 9.13 24.05
N MET A 185 -1.56 9.62 23.06
CA MET A 185 -2.81 8.97 22.63
C MET A 185 -2.55 7.61 21.99
N PHE A 186 -1.44 7.48 21.28
CA PHE A 186 -1.05 6.26 20.55
C PHE A 186 -0.61 5.16 21.52
N GLU A 187 0.28 5.46 22.47
CA GLU A 187 0.71 4.52 23.51
C GLU A 187 -0.46 4.03 24.37
N GLY A 188 -1.38 4.93 24.72
CA GLY A 188 -2.58 4.60 25.49
C GLY A 188 -3.59 3.75 24.72
N ARG A 189 -3.68 3.91 23.40
CA ARG A 189 -4.69 3.25 22.58
C ARG A 189 -4.18 1.96 21.91
N TYR A 190 -2.91 1.89 21.54
CA TYR A 190 -2.33 0.80 20.75
C TYR A 190 -1.30 -0.05 21.49
N GLY A 191 -1.05 0.24 22.79
CA GLY A 191 -0.20 -0.60 23.63
C GLY A 191 1.24 -0.75 23.14
N VAL A 192 1.80 0.22 22.42
CA VAL A 192 3.17 0.21 21.94
C VAL A 192 4.12 0.33 23.13
N SER A 193 4.47 -0.80 23.76
CA SER A 193 5.48 -0.81 24.81
C SER A 193 6.87 -0.91 24.18
N ASN A 194 7.76 -0.06 24.60
CA ASN A 194 9.19 0.00 24.22
C ASN A 194 9.99 -1.23 24.76
N ARG A 195 9.41 -2.44 24.71
CA ARG A 195 10.03 -3.68 25.17
C ARG A 195 10.14 -4.68 24.04
N GLY A 196 11.34 -4.82 23.51
CA GLY A 196 11.71 -5.99 22.74
C GLY A 196 12.53 -5.70 21.51
N ARG A 197 13.85 -5.67 21.64
CA ARG A 197 14.74 -5.99 20.53
C ARG A 197 14.49 -7.43 20.16
N HIS A 198 13.77 -7.69 19.09
CA HIS A 198 13.83 -8.98 18.40
C HIS A 198 14.58 -8.81 17.09
N SER A 199 15.64 -9.59 16.97
CA SER A 199 16.46 -9.79 15.79
C SER A 199 15.56 -10.02 14.56
N HIS A 200 15.85 -9.28 13.48
CA HIS A 200 15.34 -9.57 12.16
C HIS A 200 15.81 -10.99 11.75
N GLU A 201 14.97 -11.97 11.92
CA GLU A 201 15.03 -13.16 11.08
C GLU A 201 14.49 -12.73 9.71
N SER A 202 15.40 -12.72 8.73
CA SER A 202 15.07 -12.52 7.34
C SER A 202 14.07 -13.59 6.93
N ALA A 203 12.85 -13.20 6.61
CA ALA A 203 11.92 -14.08 5.92
C ALA A 203 12.64 -14.62 4.68
N GLY A 204 12.74 -15.94 4.57
CA GLY A 204 13.33 -16.61 3.42
C GLY A 204 12.60 -16.22 2.12
N PRO A 205 13.19 -16.52 0.96
CA PRO A 205 12.69 -16.03 -0.32
C PRO A 205 11.23 -16.47 -0.52
N ARG A 206 10.35 -15.50 -0.72
CA ARG A 206 8.89 -15.63 -0.88
C ARG A 206 8.47 -16.55 -2.05
N TYR A 207 9.43 -17.06 -2.80
CA TYR A 207 9.19 -17.83 -4.03
C TYR A 207 9.13 -19.35 -3.83
N GLU A 208 9.46 -19.89 -2.65
CA GLU A 208 9.49 -21.33 -2.40
C GLU A 208 8.12 -22.01 -2.28
N GLN A 209 7.02 -21.22 -2.23
CA GLN A 209 5.67 -21.78 -2.03
C GLN A 209 4.98 -22.22 -3.34
N PHE A 210 5.64 -22.17 -4.49
CA PHE A 210 5.06 -22.45 -5.81
C PHE A 210 5.83 -23.52 -6.59
N GLY A 211 6.43 -24.49 -5.91
CA GLY A 211 6.98 -25.71 -6.50
C GLY A 211 5.92 -26.77 -6.69
#